data_3332cdbe2e7c3934f6d4421266d199c2
#
_entry.id   3332cdbe2e7c3934f6d4421266d199c2
#
_cell.length_a   1.000
_cell.length_b   1.000
_cell.length_c   1.000
_cell.angle_alpha   90.00
_cell.angle_beta   90.00
_cell.angle_gamma   90.00
#
_symmetry.space_group_name_H-M   'P 1'
#
loop_
_entity.id
_entity.type
_entity.pdbx_description
1 polymer ?
#
loop_
_entity_poly.entity_id
_entity_poly.type
_entity_poly.pdbx_seq_one_letter_code
_entity_poly.pdbx_strand_id
1 'polypeptide(L)'
;MKQIVLLILLFSTSIYAQSKFVKVNYALKIGFDEGFSNAEALKGYYAMAQGGAEFVNFDFEANNTASYFKLKETIQNDETDFAIAFSEGINSYYTEANTDYRIKYVNGRYGEFRINDTEKIEWKLENETKYIDSYLCYKATSEQIVINSEGTFKHPIVAWYCPAIPFSFGPKGYQGLPGLILELQVRNITWGATKIELSKDDKIIEKPTKGRLVTQEDYNKLMSAPPSFNR
;
A
#
# COMPACT_ATOMS: atom_id res chain seq x y z
N MET A 1 35.26 -12.33 -53.24
CA MET A 1 33.98 -12.84 -52.73
C MET A 1 33.88 -12.43 -51.26
N LYS A 2 33.14 -11.38 -50.96
CA LYS A 2 32.94 -10.91 -49.59
C LYS A 2 31.73 -11.65 -49.02
N GLN A 3 31.92 -12.49 -48.01
CA GLN A 3 30.83 -13.10 -47.29
C GLN A 3 30.24 -12.04 -46.32
N ILE A 4 28.99 -11.66 -46.58
CA ILE A 4 28.19 -10.85 -45.69
C ILE A 4 27.62 -11.80 -44.64
N VAL A 5 28.17 -11.78 -43.41
CA VAL A 5 27.59 -12.45 -42.28
C VAL A 5 26.43 -11.58 -41.79
N LEU A 6 25.20 -11.98 -42.12
CA LEU A 6 23.98 -11.36 -41.63
C LEU A 6 23.76 -11.82 -40.17
N LEU A 7 24.14 -10.99 -39.22
CA LEU A 7 23.89 -11.19 -37.79
C LEU A 7 22.40 -10.91 -37.54
N ILE A 8 21.58 -11.94 -37.58
CA ILE A 8 20.17 -11.87 -37.18
C ILE A 8 20.17 -11.79 -35.65
N LEU A 9 20.10 -10.59 -35.13
CA LEU A 9 19.71 -10.32 -33.73
C LEU A 9 18.27 -10.77 -33.59
N LEU A 10 18.07 -12.00 -33.13
CA LEU A 10 16.80 -12.46 -32.60
C LEU A 10 16.51 -11.67 -31.33
N PHE A 11 15.89 -10.50 -31.48
CA PHE A 11 15.13 -9.88 -30.39
C PHE A 11 14.02 -10.87 -30.07
N SER A 12 14.23 -11.71 -29.08
CA SER A 12 13.16 -12.40 -28.40
C SER A 12 12.32 -11.34 -27.68
N THR A 13 11.42 -10.70 -28.43
CA THR A 13 10.31 -9.96 -27.85
C THR A 13 9.48 -11.00 -27.12
N SER A 14 9.76 -11.17 -25.83
CA SER A 14 8.84 -11.85 -24.95
C SER A 14 7.53 -11.06 -25.08
N ILE A 15 6.58 -11.59 -25.82
CA ILE A 15 5.21 -11.11 -25.86
C ILE A 15 4.66 -11.47 -24.48
N TYR A 16 4.99 -10.68 -23.48
CA TYR A 16 4.17 -10.59 -22.29
C TYR A 16 2.82 -10.09 -22.81
N ALA A 17 1.91 -11.02 -23.03
CA ALA A 17 0.54 -10.70 -23.35
C ALA A 17 0.11 -9.72 -22.25
N GLN A 18 -0.03 -8.46 -22.61
CA GLN A 18 -0.14 -7.34 -21.70
C GLN A 18 -1.35 -7.59 -20.80
N SER A 19 -1.09 -7.94 -19.55
CA SER A 19 -2.13 -8.14 -18.56
C SER A 19 -2.88 -6.83 -18.39
N LYS A 20 -4.21 -6.90 -18.40
CA LYS A 20 -5.07 -5.72 -18.25
C LYS A 20 -5.56 -5.53 -16.82
N PHE A 21 -5.44 -6.57 -16.01
CA PHE A 21 -5.87 -6.57 -14.62
C PHE A 21 -4.94 -7.45 -13.78
N VAL A 22 -4.72 -7.06 -12.54
CA VAL A 22 -3.99 -7.82 -11.54
C VAL A 22 -4.76 -7.87 -10.24
N LYS A 23 -4.77 -9.04 -9.61
CA LYS A 23 -5.22 -9.23 -8.24
C LYS A 23 -4.06 -9.73 -7.39
N VAL A 24 -3.85 -9.13 -6.22
CA VAL A 24 -2.78 -9.50 -5.30
C VAL A 24 -3.34 -9.64 -3.88
N ASN A 25 -2.91 -10.70 -3.18
CA ASN A 25 -3.09 -10.77 -1.74
C ASN A 25 -1.80 -10.32 -1.06
N TYR A 26 -1.92 -9.43 -0.09
CA TYR A 26 -0.80 -8.98 0.74
C TYR A 26 -0.98 -9.48 2.17
N ALA A 27 0.07 -10.05 2.74
CA ALA A 27 0.16 -10.36 4.16
C ALA A 27 0.76 -9.17 4.93
N LEU A 28 0.35 -9.04 6.18
CA LEU A 28 0.86 -8.04 7.11
C LEU A 28 2.01 -8.60 7.93
N LYS A 29 3.01 -7.76 8.18
CA LYS A 29 4.05 -8.00 9.18
C LYS A 29 4.27 -6.72 9.98
N ILE A 30 4.26 -6.83 11.31
CA ILE A 30 4.59 -5.74 12.24
C ILE A 30 5.95 -6.07 12.85
N GLY A 31 6.98 -5.34 12.44
CA GLY A 31 8.35 -5.48 12.93
C GLY A 31 8.55 -4.86 14.30
N PHE A 32 9.76 -4.93 14.84
CA PHE A 32 10.11 -4.28 16.11
C PHE A 32 10.07 -2.75 15.96
N ASP A 33 9.58 -2.08 17.00
CA ASP A 33 9.64 -0.62 17.18
C ASP A 33 9.93 -0.32 18.65
N GLU A 34 11.04 0.38 18.88
CA GLU A 34 11.53 0.67 20.24
C GLU A 34 10.54 1.53 21.03
N GLY A 35 9.91 2.51 20.38
CA GLY A 35 8.96 3.41 21.03
C GLY A 35 7.74 2.66 21.57
N PHE A 36 7.16 1.77 20.79
CA PHE A 36 6.02 0.97 21.24
C PHE A 36 6.42 -0.12 22.23
N SER A 37 7.58 -0.75 22.03
CA SER A 37 8.06 -1.84 22.90
C SER A 37 8.44 -1.36 24.29
N ASN A 38 8.89 -0.12 24.43
CA ASN A 38 9.27 0.49 25.71
C ASN A 38 8.12 1.29 26.37
N ALA A 39 7.03 1.56 25.64
CA ALA A 39 5.89 2.27 26.19
C ALA A 39 5.06 1.35 27.08
N GLU A 40 5.14 1.52 28.39
CA GLU A 40 4.49 0.66 29.40
C GLU A 40 2.99 0.45 29.13
N ALA A 41 2.28 1.51 28.72
CA ALA A 41 0.85 1.45 28.40
C ALA A 41 0.52 0.73 27.07
N LEU A 42 1.47 0.58 26.18
CA LEU A 42 1.23 0.09 24.81
C LEU A 42 1.92 -1.24 24.49
N LYS A 43 2.98 -1.59 25.22
CA LYS A 43 3.82 -2.76 24.90
C LYS A 43 3.04 -4.08 24.80
N GLY A 44 2.02 -4.27 25.66
CA GLY A 44 1.17 -5.47 25.65
C GLY A 44 0.31 -5.54 24.37
N TYR A 45 -0.36 -4.46 24.03
CA TYR A 45 -1.17 -4.35 22.82
C TYR A 45 -0.32 -4.45 21.55
N TYR A 46 0.89 -3.89 21.60
CA TYR A 46 1.83 -3.98 20.49
C TYR A 46 2.33 -5.41 20.26
N ALA A 47 2.63 -6.16 21.33
CA ALA A 47 2.99 -7.59 21.23
C ALA A 47 1.83 -8.43 20.66
N MET A 48 0.59 -8.16 21.08
CA MET A 48 -0.60 -8.79 20.51
C MET A 48 -0.74 -8.47 19.01
N ALA A 49 -0.53 -7.19 18.63
CA ALA A 49 -0.56 -6.79 17.22
C ALA A 49 0.51 -7.51 16.38
N GLN A 50 1.71 -7.70 16.93
CA GLN A 50 2.76 -8.46 16.24
C GLN A 50 2.37 -9.94 16.05
N GLY A 51 1.78 -10.58 17.07
CA GLY A 51 1.28 -11.97 16.98
C GLY A 51 0.12 -12.12 16.02
N GLY A 52 -0.83 -11.17 16.02
CA GLY A 52 -2.01 -11.20 15.15
C GLY A 52 -1.74 -10.86 13.68
N ALA A 53 -0.60 -10.21 13.38
CA ALA A 53 -0.31 -9.70 12.04
C ALA A 53 -0.28 -10.81 10.97
N GLU A 54 0.19 -12.02 11.30
CA GLU A 54 0.27 -13.15 10.35
C GLU A 54 -1.10 -13.61 9.84
N PHE A 55 -2.18 -13.33 10.58
CA PHE A 55 -3.56 -13.68 10.21
C PHE A 55 -4.27 -12.56 9.44
N VAL A 56 -3.66 -11.37 9.34
CA VAL A 56 -4.24 -10.22 8.66
C VAL A 56 -3.75 -10.14 7.23
N ASN A 57 -4.68 -10.17 6.29
CA ASN A 57 -4.42 -10.11 4.86
C ASN A 57 -5.22 -8.99 4.21
N PHE A 58 -4.75 -8.56 3.05
CA PHE A 58 -5.38 -7.51 2.25
C PHE A 58 -5.58 -7.98 0.83
N ASP A 59 -6.70 -7.60 0.25
CA ASP A 59 -6.98 -7.73 -1.18
C ASP A 59 -6.57 -6.44 -1.90
N PHE A 60 -5.88 -6.60 -3.00
CA PHE A 60 -5.52 -5.53 -3.91
C PHE A 60 -5.93 -5.90 -5.32
N GLU A 61 -6.52 -4.95 -6.02
CA GLU A 61 -6.88 -5.06 -7.42
C GLU A 61 -6.39 -3.83 -8.17
N ALA A 62 -5.84 -4.01 -9.38
CA ALA A 62 -5.47 -2.91 -10.25
C ALA A 62 -5.70 -3.25 -11.71
N ASN A 63 -6.04 -2.21 -12.49
CA ASN A 63 -6.00 -2.20 -13.94
C ASN A 63 -5.15 -1.01 -14.42
N ASN A 64 -5.17 -0.68 -15.70
CA ASN A 64 -4.37 0.43 -16.24
C ASN A 64 -4.86 1.82 -15.79
N THR A 65 -6.03 1.93 -15.19
CA THR A 65 -6.67 3.21 -14.84
C THR A 65 -6.80 3.46 -13.35
N ALA A 66 -6.93 2.40 -12.55
CA ALA A 66 -7.16 2.53 -11.12
C ALA A 66 -6.65 1.33 -10.32
N SER A 67 -6.56 1.50 -9.01
CA SER A 67 -6.31 0.44 -8.05
C SER A 67 -7.21 0.58 -6.81
N TYR A 68 -7.45 -0.54 -6.15
CA TYR A 68 -8.18 -0.61 -4.89
C TYR A 68 -7.50 -1.58 -3.93
N PHE A 69 -7.24 -1.11 -2.71
CA PHE A 69 -6.62 -1.87 -1.62
C PHE A 69 -7.53 -1.85 -0.41
N LYS A 70 -7.82 -3.01 0.17
CA LYS A 70 -8.69 -3.14 1.33
C LYS A 70 -8.34 -4.35 2.19
N LEU A 71 -8.75 -4.31 3.45
CA LEU A 71 -8.70 -5.47 4.34
C LEU A 71 -9.50 -6.63 3.74
N LYS A 72 -8.92 -7.81 3.74
CA LYS A 72 -9.62 -9.06 3.47
C LYS A 72 -10.31 -9.52 4.74
N GLU A 73 -11.46 -10.17 4.61
CA GLU A 73 -12.14 -10.79 5.76
C GLU A 73 -11.17 -11.71 6.51
N THR A 74 -11.08 -11.50 7.82
CA THR A 74 -10.19 -12.25 8.71
C THR A 74 -10.94 -12.69 9.96
N ILE A 75 -10.39 -13.65 10.68
CA ILE A 75 -10.92 -14.06 11.97
C ILE A 75 -10.71 -12.89 12.95
N GLN A 76 -11.79 -12.46 13.60
CA GLN A 76 -11.74 -11.38 14.59
C GLN A 76 -11.40 -11.97 15.96
N ASN A 77 -10.32 -11.49 16.54
CA ASN A 77 -9.91 -11.68 17.92
C ASN A 77 -9.04 -10.48 18.33
N ASP A 78 -8.72 -10.36 19.61
CA ASP A 78 -7.98 -9.21 20.13
C ASP A 78 -6.64 -9.00 19.42
N GLU A 79 -5.91 -10.06 19.07
CA GLU A 79 -4.61 -9.97 18.39
C GLU A 79 -4.74 -9.40 16.98
N THR A 80 -5.69 -9.93 16.20
CA THR A 80 -5.96 -9.43 14.84
C THR A 80 -6.54 -8.02 14.86
N ASP A 81 -7.38 -7.68 15.83
CA ASP A 81 -7.95 -6.35 15.96
C ASP A 81 -6.86 -5.31 16.27
N PHE A 82 -5.90 -5.63 17.16
CA PHE A 82 -4.74 -4.78 17.38
C PHE A 82 -3.82 -4.70 16.15
N ALA A 83 -3.59 -5.81 15.43
CA ALA A 83 -2.80 -5.79 14.21
C ALA A 83 -3.44 -4.88 13.14
N ILE A 84 -4.76 -4.95 12.97
CA ILE A 84 -5.54 -4.09 12.08
C ILE A 84 -5.45 -2.62 12.53
N ALA A 85 -5.57 -2.35 13.82
CA ALA A 85 -5.49 -1.00 14.36
C ALA A 85 -4.09 -0.37 14.16
N PHE A 86 -3.02 -1.07 14.52
CA PHE A 86 -1.64 -0.58 14.36
C PHE A 86 -1.24 -0.39 12.90
N SER A 87 -1.77 -1.19 11.98
CA SER A 87 -1.51 -1.06 10.53
C SER A 87 -2.44 -0.08 9.82
N GLU A 88 -3.40 0.54 10.54
CA GLU A 88 -4.53 1.27 9.93
C GLU A 88 -5.30 0.41 8.89
N GLY A 89 -5.32 -0.91 9.11
CA GLY A 89 -5.82 -1.88 8.16
C GLY A 89 -7.31 -1.80 7.88
N ILE A 90 -8.09 -1.17 8.78
CA ILE A 90 -9.53 -0.94 8.57
C ILE A 90 -9.81 0.00 7.39
N ASN A 91 -8.86 0.84 7.01
CA ASN A 91 -9.01 1.80 5.92
C ASN A 91 -8.81 1.11 4.57
N SER A 92 -9.59 1.51 3.57
CA SER A 92 -9.34 1.13 2.19
C SER A 92 -8.83 2.32 1.36
N TYR A 93 -8.15 2.02 0.27
CA TYR A 93 -7.49 3.03 -0.56
C TYR A 93 -7.83 2.81 -2.02
N TYR A 94 -8.27 3.87 -2.67
CA TYR A 94 -8.52 3.93 -4.11
C TYR A 94 -7.59 4.96 -4.75
N THR A 95 -6.96 4.58 -5.86
CA THR A 95 -6.06 5.46 -6.62
C THR A 95 -6.38 5.41 -8.09
N GLU A 96 -6.24 6.53 -8.80
CA GLU A 96 -6.37 6.62 -10.26
C GLU A 96 -5.00 6.88 -10.89
N ALA A 97 -4.75 6.27 -12.03
CA ALA A 97 -3.53 6.48 -12.78
C ALA A 97 -3.40 7.94 -13.22
N ASN A 98 -2.16 8.43 -13.29
CA ASN A 98 -1.83 9.80 -13.70
C ASN A 98 -2.45 10.90 -12.82
N THR A 99 -2.76 10.57 -11.59
CA THR A 99 -3.18 11.54 -10.56
C THR A 99 -2.20 11.57 -9.41
N ASP A 100 -2.08 12.72 -8.74
CA ASP A 100 -1.22 12.88 -7.57
C ASP A 100 -1.97 12.65 -6.26
N TYR A 101 -3.20 12.14 -6.31
CA TYR A 101 -3.99 11.92 -5.12
C TYR A 101 -4.46 10.47 -4.96
N ARG A 102 -4.70 10.09 -3.73
CA ARG A 102 -5.34 8.85 -3.33
C ARG A 102 -6.58 9.15 -2.49
N ILE A 103 -7.60 8.34 -2.60
CA ILE A 103 -8.78 8.41 -1.74
C ILE A 103 -8.64 7.35 -0.67
N LYS A 104 -8.49 7.77 0.59
CA LYS A 104 -8.57 6.92 1.77
C LYS A 104 -10.02 6.89 2.24
N TYR A 105 -10.63 5.72 2.24
CA TYR A 105 -11.95 5.52 2.80
C TYR A 105 -11.81 5.08 4.26
N VAL A 106 -12.49 5.80 5.15
CA VAL A 106 -12.50 5.56 6.59
C VAL A 106 -13.93 5.39 7.04
N ASN A 107 -14.23 4.26 7.67
CA ASN A 107 -15.47 4.03 8.38
C ASN A 107 -15.17 3.94 9.88
N GLY A 108 -15.50 4.97 10.62
CA GLY A 108 -15.12 5.09 12.02
C GLY A 108 -16.23 5.69 12.89
N ARG A 109 -15.86 5.98 14.14
CA ARG A 109 -16.80 6.48 15.18
C ARG A 109 -17.61 7.69 14.76
N TYR A 110 -17.07 8.55 13.89
CA TYR A 110 -17.73 9.80 13.46
C TYR A 110 -18.41 9.68 12.10
N GLY A 111 -18.53 8.45 11.58
CA GLY A 111 -19.19 8.13 10.31
C GLY A 111 -18.20 7.73 9.21
N GLU A 112 -18.70 7.77 7.99
CA GLU A 112 -17.96 7.36 6.80
C GLU A 112 -17.35 8.59 6.10
N PHE A 113 -16.06 8.54 5.82
CA PHE A 113 -15.33 9.61 5.14
C PHE A 113 -14.54 9.07 3.94
N ARG A 114 -14.49 9.89 2.91
CA ARG A 114 -13.55 9.78 1.80
C ARG A 114 -12.54 10.91 1.95
N ILE A 115 -11.34 10.57 2.34
CA ILE A 115 -10.28 11.56 2.56
C ILE A 115 -9.47 11.66 1.29
N ASN A 116 -9.47 12.85 0.68
CA ASN A 116 -8.63 13.15 -0.47
C ASN A 116 -7.23 13.52 0.03
N ASP A 117 -6.29 12.62 -0.16
CA ASP A 117 -4.89 12.79 0.20
C ASP A 117 -4.09 13.10 -1.08
N THR A 118 -3.52 14.30 -1.10
CA THR A 118 -2.75 14.83 -2.23
C THR A 118 -1.25 14.84 -1.96
N GLU A 119 -0.80 14.16 -0.91
CA GLU A 119 0.62 14.07 -0.61
C GLU A 119 1.35 13.31 -1.72
N LYS A 120 2.25 14.02 -2.40
CA LYS A 120 3.08 13.44 -3.44
C LYS A 120 4.19 12.61 -2.83
N ILE A 121 4.32 11.38 -3.31
CA ILE A 121 5.40 10.48 -2.91
C ILE A 121 6.57 10.69 -3.85
N GLU A 122 7.69 11.16 -3.32
CA GLU A 122 8.93 11.29 -4.06
C GLU A 122 9.79 10.04 -3.86
N TRP A 123 9.89 9.23 -4.92
CA TRP A 123 10.67 8.00 -4.89
C TRP A 123 12.12 8.23 -5.30
N LYS A 124 13.05 7.71 -4.49
CA LYS A 124 14.44 7.53 -4.86
C LYS A 124 14.64 6.07 -5.27
N LEU A 125 14.97 5.84 -6.55
CA LEU A 125 15.24 4.52 -7.07
C LEU A 125 16.65 4.08 -6.61
N GLU A 126 16.74 2.84 -6.11
CA GLU A 126 17.99 2.25 -5.62
C GLU A 126 18.46 1.14 -6.55
N ASN A 127 19.76 0.84 -6.50
CA ASN A 127 20.36 -0.18 -7.36
C ASN A 127 20.38 -1.58 -6.72
N GLU A 128 19.42 -1.82 -5.80
CA GLU A 128 19.25 -3.09 -5.12
C GLU A 128 18.11 -3.89 -5.74
N THR A 129 18.30 -5.20 -5.80
CA THR A 129 17.29 -6.13 -6.33
C THR A 129 17.08 -7.30 -5.39
N LYS A 130 15.88 -7.86 -5.40
CA LYS A 130 15.55 -9.16 -4.79
C LYS A 130 14.45 -9.86 -5.57
N TYR A 131 14.31 -11.15 -5.33
CA TYR A 131 13.16 -11.89 -5.82
C TYR A 131 12.05 -11.92 -4.76
N ILE A 132 10.81 -11.65 -5.19
CA ILE A 132 9.59 -11.90 -4.42
C ILE A 132 8.81 -12.92 -5.23
N ASP A 133 8.68 -14.14 -4.70
CA ASP A 133 8.28 -15.31 -5.46
C ASP A 133 9.20 -15.46 -6.70
N SER A 134 8.65 -15.53 -7.89
CA SER A 134 9.38 -15.62 -9.16
C SER A 134 9.70 -14.26 -9.81
N TYR A 135 9.32 -13.15 -9.20
CA TYR A 135 9.42 -11.80 -9.76
C TYR A 135 10.67 -11.08 -9.29
N LEU A 136 11.49 -10.60 -10.24
CA LEU A 136 12.61 -9.72 -9.94
C LEU A 136 12.09 -8.32 -9.60
N CYS A 137 12.37 -7.87 -8.38
CA CYS A 137 11.96 -6.57 -7.87
C CYS A 137 13.16 -5.66 -7.64
N TYR A 138 12.93 -4.37 -7.80
CA TYR A 138 13.88 -3.30 -7.56
C TYR A 138 13.44 -2.49 -6.36
N LYS A 139 14.41 -1.98 -5.61
CA LYS A 139 14.17 -1.16 -4.43
C LYS A 139 13.94 0.30 -4.80
N ALA A 140 12.98 0.91 -4.13
CA ALA A 140 12.81 2.35 -4.08
C ALA A 140 12.62 2.80 -2.63
N THR A 141 13.08 4.00 -2.29
CA THR A 141 12.94 4.57 -0.96
C THR A 141 12.25 5.93 -1.03
N SER A 142 11.56 6.28 0.05
CA SER A 142 10.93 7.58 0.29
C SER A 142 10.89 7.85 1.79
N GLU A 143 10.37 8.99 2.20
CA GLU A 143 10.15 9.34 3.59
C GLU A 143 8.70 9.82 3.79
N GLN A 144 8.07 9.38 4.87
CA GLN A 144 6.83 9.97 5.37
C GLN A 144 7.17 11.01 6.44
N ILE A 145 6.73 12.24 6.24
CA ILE A 145 6.91 13.32 7.21
C ILE A 145 5.65 13.42 8.08
N VAL A 146 5.81 13.24 9.38
CA VAL A 146 4.74 13.40 10.36
C VAL A 146 5.06 14.60 11.24
N ILE A 147 4.15 15.59 11.26
CA ILE A 147 4.27 16.79 12.10
C ILE A 147 3.19 16.73 13.16
N ASN A 148 3.59 16.79 14.43
CA ASN A 148 2.68 16.86 15.58
C ASN A 148 3.21 17.84 16.64
N SER A 149 2.55 17.91 17.79
CA SER A 149 2.96 18.80 18.92
C SER A 149 4.34 18.49 19.51
N GLU A 150 4.87 17.28 19.27
CA GLU A 150 6.18 16.85 19.78
C GLU A 150 7.31 17.15 18.79
N GLY A 151 6.99 17.44 17.52
CA GLY A 151 7.97 17.78 16.50
C GLY A 151 7.67 17.27 15.11
N THR A 152 8.72 17.25 14.29
CA THR A 152 8.71 16.68 12.94
C THR A 152 9.45 15.35 12.94
N PHE A 153 8.77 14.31 12.54
CA PHE A 153 9.29 12.94 12.46
C PHE A 153 9.37 12.50 11.01
N LYS A 154 10.47 11.85 10.65
CA LYS A 154 10.66 11.24 9.34
C LYS A 154 10.65 9.73 9.48
N HIS A 155 9.70 9.09 8.85
CA HIS A 155 9.59 7.64 8.84
C HIS A 155 10.04 7.10 7.48
N PRO A 156 10.96 6.12 7.46
CA PRO A 156 11.42 5.53 6.21
C PRO A 156 10.29 4.75 5.54
N ILE A 157 10.23 4.89 4.22
CA ILE A 157 9.40 4.08 3.34
C ILE A 157 10.33 3.30 2.42
N VAL A 158 10.12 2.00 2.33
CA VAL A 158 10.84 1.12 1.40
C VAL A 158 9.82 0.37 0.55
N ALA A 159 9.96 0.45 -0.77
CA ALA A 159 9.15 -0.29 -1.72
C ALA A 159 10.02 -1.21 -2.56
N TRP A 160 9.53 -2.42 -2.82
CA TRP A 160 10.08 -3.33 -3.81
C TRP A 160 9.06 -3.49 -4.92
N TYR A 161 9.38 -2.96 -6.08
CA TYR A 161 8.49 -2.94 -7.24
C TYR A 161 9.00 -3.84 -8.36
N CYS A 162 8.07 -4.41 -9.12
CA CYS A 162 8.36 -5.32 -10.23
C CYS A 162 7.99 -4.70 -11.58
N PRO A 163 8.96 -4.30 -12.43
CA PRO A 163 8.68 -3.76 -13.75
C PRO A 163 8.02 -4.75 -14.71
N ALA A 164 8.18 -6.07 -14.48
CA ALA A 164 7.53 -7.08 -15.29
C ALA A 164 5.99 -7.11 -15.12
N ILE A 165 5.47 -6.47 -14.06
CA ILE A 165 4.05 -6.27 -13.81
C ILE A 165 3.75 -4.77 -13.97
N PRO A 166 3.32 -4.28 -15.16
CA PRO A 166 3.37 -2.87 -15.52
C PRO A 166 2.19 -2.04 -14.97
N PHE A 167 1.88 -2.20 -13.70
CA PHE A 167 0.89 -1.38 -12.98
C PHE A 167 1.61 -0.51 -11.96
N SER A 168 1.57 0.81 -12.11
CA SER A 168 2.30 1.77 -11.24
C SER A 168 1.61 1.99 -9.89
N PHE A 169 1.11 0.94 -9.24
CA PHE A 169 0.33 0.97 -8.02
C PHE A 169 0.90 0.04 -6.95
N GLY A 170 0.36 0.13 -5.73
CA GLY A 170 0.72 -0.74 -4.62
C GLY A 170 -0.22 -0.62 -3.41
N PRO A 171 0.13 -1.27 -2.29
CA PRO A 171 -0.64 -1.22 -1.05
C PRO A 171 -0.85 0.20 -0.53
N LYS A 172 -1.93 0.43 0.20
CA LYS A 172 -2.26 1.70 0.87
C LYS A 172 -2.28 2.93 -0.06
N GLY A 173 -2.53 2.73 -1.37
CA GLY A 173 -2.56 3.81 -2.35
C GLY A 173 -1.19 4.37 -2.72
N TYR A 174 -0.10 3.70 -2.40
CA TYR A 174 1.23 4.05 -2.91
C TYR A 174 1.32 3.77 -4.40
N GLN A 175 1.89 4.72 -5.16
CA GLN A 175 1.95 4.67 -6.62
C GLN A 175 3.17 5.42 -7.18
N GLY A 176 3.33 5.41 -8.50
CA GLY A 176 4.33 6.22 -9.21
C GLY A 176 5.66 5.52 -9.48
N LEU A 177 5.83 4.25 -9.07
CA LEU A 177 6.97 3.43 -9.46
C LEU A 177 6.72 2.76 -10.84
N PRO A 178 7.77 2.46 -11.62
CA PRO A 178 7.62 1.85 -12.94
C PRO A 178 7.37 0.32 -12.83
N GLY A 179 6.27 -0.06 -12.15
CA GLY A 179 5.86 -1.42 -11.90
C GLY A 179 5.09 -1.57 -10.60
N LEU A 180 4.48 -2.74 -10.42
CA LEU A 180 3.66 -3.05 -9.24
C LEU A 180 4.53 -3.19 -7.99
N ILE A 181 4.14 -2.54 -6.90
CA ILE A 181 4.81 -2.68 -5.60
C ILE A 181 4.40 -4.01 -4.97
N LEU A 182 5.31 -4.97 -4.92
CA LEU A 182 5.07 -6.29 -4.34
C LEU A 182 5.37 -6.35 -2.84
N GLU A 183 6.19 -5.43 -2.35
CA GLU A 183 6.39 -5.26 -0.91
C GLU A 183 6.52 -3.77 -0.61
N LEU A 184 5.78 -3.32 0.37
CA LEU A 184 5.81 -1.97 0.91
C LEU A 184 6.09 -2.04 2.41
N GLN A 185 7.11 -1.34 2.85
CA GLN A 185 7.37 -1.11 4.27
C GLN A 185 7.23 0.39 4.57
N VAL A 186 6.41 0.71 5.54
CA VAL A 186 6.30 2.06 6.12
C VAL A 186 6.65 1.95 7.60
N ARG A 187 7.73 2.61 8.00
CA ARG A 187 8.29 2.47 9.34
C ARG A 187 8.62 0.99 9.63
N ASN A 188 7.92 0.36 10.56
CA ASN A 188 8.11 -1.04 10.97
C ASN A 188 6.99 -1.97 10.50
N ILE A 189 6.07 -1.49 9.66
CA ILE A 189 4.94 -2.25 9.14
C ILE A 189 5.18 -2.58 7.67
N THR A 190 5.03 -3.84 7.31
CA THR A 190 5.28 -4.33 5.96
C THR A 190 4.04 -5.02 5.41
N TRP A 191 3.67 -4.70 4.18
CA TRP A 191 2.70 -5.40 3.35
C TRP A 191 3.46 -6.11 2.23
N GLY A 192 3.49 -7.44 2.27
CA GLY A 192 4.20 -8.28 1.29
C GLY A 192 3.23 -9.12 0.47
N ALA A 193 3.41 -9.15 -0.85
CA ALA A 193 2.60 -9.96 -1.77
C ALA A 193 2.82 -11.45 -1.48
N THR A 194 1.72 -12.19 -1.34
CA THR A 194 1.72 -13.65 -1.12
C THR A 194 1.10 -14.42 -2.27
N LYS A 195 0.24 -13.77 -3.06
CA LYS A 195 -0.38 -14.36 -4.24
C LYS A 195 -0.60 -13.28 -5.29
N ILE A 196 -0.22 -13.56 -6.53
CA ILE A 196 -0.35 -12.64 -7.67
C ILE A 196 -1.09 -13.35 -8.78
N GLU A 197 -2.18 -12.77 -9.25
CA GLU A 197 -3.02 -13.29 -10.34
C GLU A 197 -3.12 -12.24 -11.43
N LEU A 198 -2.58 -12.53 -12.61
CA LEU A 198 -2.65 -11.67 -13.78
C LEU A 198 -3.77 -12.12 -14.71
N SER A 199 -4.54 -11.18 -15.26
CA SER A 199 -5.61 -11.44 -16.21
C SER A 199 -5.46 -10.57 -17.47
N LYS A 200 -5.84 -11.17 -18.61
CA LYS A 200 -6.01 -10.44 -19.88
C LYS A 200 -7.37 -9.75 -19.99
N ASP A 201 -8.32 -10.16 -19.16
CA ASP A 201 -9.63 -9.54 -19.11
C ASP A 201 -9.53 -8.29 -18.24
N ASP A 202 -9.99 -7.17 -18.76
CA ASP A 202 -10.10 -5.93 -18.01
C ASP A 202 -11.29 -6.00 -17.04
N LYS A 203 -11.09 -5.49 -15.84
CA LYS A 203 -12.15 -5.37 -14.85
C LYS A 203 -12.25 -3.94 -14.38
N ILE A 204 -13.47 -3.45 -14.29
CA ILE A 204 -13.73 -2.11 -13.74
C ILE A 204 -13.44 -2.13 -12.24
N ILE A 205 -12.66 -1.16 -11.78
CA ILE A 205 -12.40 -0.90 -10.37
C ILE A 205 -13.25 0.29 -9.97
N GLU A 206 -14.28 0.01 -9.16
CA GLU A 206 -15.24 1.04 -8.77
C GLU A 206 -14.65 1.98 -7.73
N LYS A 207 -14.80 3.28 -7.98
CA LYS A 207 -14.44 4.33 -7.04
C LYS A 207 -15.44 4.35 -5.87
N PRO A 208 -14.98 4.34 -4.61
CA PRO A 208 -15.87 4.47 -3.45
C PRO A 208 -16.65 5.78 -3.50
N THR A 209 -17.98 5.69 -3.38
CA THR A 209 -18.88 6.86 -3.43
C THR A 209 -19.52 7.18 -2.09
N LYS A 210 -19.54 6.22 -1.15
CA LYS A 210 -20.10 6.42 0.19
C LYS A 210 -19.21 7.33 1.04
N GLY A 211 -19.83 8.01 1.98
CA GLY A 211 -19.16 8.85 2.94
C GLY A 211 -18.91 10.28 2.46
N ARG A 212 -18.66 11.16 3.41
CA ARG A 212 -18.40 12.59 3.19
C ARG A 212 -16.99 12.77 2.61
N LEU A 213 -16.88 13.50 1.51
CA LEU A 213 -15.58 13.86 0.95
C LEU A 213 -14.97 15.03 1.74
N VAL A 214 -13.76 14.85 2.22
CA VAL A 214 -13.00 15.84 3.00
C VAL A 214 -11.53 15.83 2.61
N THR A 215 -10.80 16.89 2.94
CA THR A 215 -9.34 16.90 2.90
C THR A 215 -8.76 16.18 4.13
N GLN A 216 -7.49 15.80 4.08
CA GLN A 216 -6.82 15.22 5.25
C GLN A 216 -6.79 16.23 6.43
N GLU A 217 -6.59 17.52 6.13
CA GLU A 217 -6.59 18.59 7.14
C GLU A 217 -7.96 18.74 7.83
N ASP A 218 -9.06 18.77 7.06
CA ASP A 218 -10.41 18.86 7.61
C ASP A 218 -10.76 17.62 8.44
N TYR A 219 -10.35 16.44 7.98
CA TYR A 219 -10.53 15.21 8.74
C TYR A 219 -9.79 15.27 10.08
N ASN A 220 -8.53 15.72 10.10
CA ASN A 220 -7.74 15.86 11.32
C ASN A 220 -8.39 16.86 12.30
N LYS A 221 -8.93 17.99 11.79
CA LYS A 221 -9.68 18.96 12.61
C LYS A 221 -10.94 18.34 13.24
N LEU A 222 -11.67 17.52 12.48
CA LEU A 222 -12.85 16.81 12.99
C LEU A 222 -12.47 15.80 14.08
N MET A 223 -11.36 15.08 13.91
CA MET A 223 -10.93 14.07 14.88
C MET A 223 -10.36 14.68 16.16
N SER A 224 -9.77 15.87 16.10
CA SER A 224 -9.24 16.59 17.26
C SER A 224 -10.29 17.43 18.01
N ALA A 225 -11.48 17.63 17.44
CA ALA A 225 -12.55 18.35 18.12
C ALA A 225 -13.09 17.52 19.31
N PRO A 226 -13.31 18.14 20.48
CA PRO A 226 -13.93 17.44 21.60
C PRO A 226 -15.34 16.96 21.20
N PRO A 227 -15.78 15.77 21.66
CA PRO A 227 -17.10 15.25 21.30
C PRO A 227 -18.17 16.25 21.74
N SER A 228 -18.93 16.77 20.76
CA SER A 228 -20.11 17.59 21.05
C SER A 228 -21.19 16.67 21.57
N PHE A 229 -21.37 16.64 22.87
CA PHE A 229 -22.57 16.05 23.48
C PHE A 229 -23.75 16.98 23.17
N ASN A 230 -24.44 16.77 22.06
CA ASN A 230 -25.77 17.35 21.92
C ASN A 230 -26.66 16.69 22.98
N ARG A 231 -27.05 17.47 23.99
CA ARG A 231 -28.08 17.14 24.94
C ARG A 231 -29.45 17.24 24.29
#